data_6bba4f0b78b102ebd03f41c5f7d144cb
#
_entry.id   6bba4f0b78b102ebd03f41c5f7d144cb
#
_cell.length_a   1.000
_cell.length_b   1.000
_cell.length_c   1.000
_cell.angle_alpha   90.00
_cell.angle_beta   90.00
_cell.angle_gamma   90.00
#
_symmetry.space_group_name_H-M   'P 1'
#
loop_
_entity.id
_entity.type
_entity.pdbx_description
1 polymer ?
#
loop_
_entity_poly.entity_id
_entity_poly.type
_entity_poly.pdbx_seq_one_letter_code
_entity_poly.pdbx_strand_id
1 'polypeptide(L)'
;LRFVLIGRAAMFEFKKTSHQLRQRILFRALVAAVLACVLLGVLGVRLWYLQVVRYEGFAARADQNRIAVIPITPRRGEILDRNGEVLARNYRDYTLSAVPASLGEPVDDMLDRVGELVELSPRDRRRFKQNVAQNSRYSEILLRNNLSDDEAAWFSAHAFKFPGVTLQARWVREYPQGEAAAHVLGYVGRISEGDQQRLEETGQTGNYRGTQVIGKKGIEKTWEKTLHGRTGIEEVEVAASGRPVRTLSRVDPVPGASLRLSLDIGLQKMAEALFTGRRGALVAIEPSTGEVLAFVSAPSFDPNLFIAGIDVENWRKLNDSPDHPLINRPLYGTYPIGSTYKPFVALAALETGKRKATDRISDPGYFEFGGQRFRNAGGAVYGSTDMHRALVVSSATYFYSLGPEIGVDNLHDFMKQFGFGQRTGIDLDGERQGILPSTEWKRQAYRKPAQQ
;
A
#
# COMPACT_ATOMS: atom_id res chain seq x y z
N LEU A 1 -77.68 -83.87 -14.30
CA LEU A 1 -76.31 -84.12 -14.76
C LEU A 1 -75.60 -82.90 -15.48
N ARG A 2 -76.41 -81.97 -16.09
CA ARG A 2 -75.83 -80.80 -16.83
C ARG A 2 -75.27 -79.68 -15.92
N PHE A 3 -75.76 -79.50 -14.68
CA PHE A 3 -75.24 -78.46 -13.77
C PHE A 3 -73.89 -78.73 -13.11
N VAL A 4 -73.53 -80.04 -12.96
CA VAL A 4 -72.26 -80.44 -12.33
C VAL A 4 -71.08 -80.34 -13.32
N LEU A 5 -71.28 -80.43 -14.61
CA LEU A 5 -70.30 -80.30 -15.65
C LEU A 5 -69.92 -78.83 -15.91
N ILE A 6 -70.82 -77.87 -15.81
CA ILE A 6 -70.54 -76.42 -15.96
C ILE A 6 -69.71 -75.88 -14.77
N GLY A 7 -70.03 -76.34 -13.55
CA GLY A 7 -69.27 -75.97 -12.36
C GLY A 7 -67.82 -76.45 -12.39
N ARG A 8 -67.55 -77.66 -12.92
CA ARG A 8 -66.14 -78.20 -13.07
C ARG A 8 -65.32 -77.48 -14.16
N ALA A 9 -65.96 -77.12 -15.27
CA ALA A 9 -65.30 -76.33 -16.34
C ALA A 9 -64.90 -74.92 -15.87
N ALA A 10 -65.86 -74.21 -15.20
CA ALA A 10 -65.56 -72.89 -14.65
C ALA A 10 -64.52 -72.90 -13.55
N MET A 11 -64.54 -73.93 -12.73
CA MET A 11 -63.44 -74.09 -11.66
C MET A 11 -62.10 -74.44 -12.23
N PHE A 12 -62.07 -75.17 -13.39
CA PHE A 12 -60.80 -75.45 -14.09
C PHE A 12 -60.26 -74.20 -14.83
N GLU A 13 -61.08 -73.40 -15.43
CA GLU A 13 -60.74 -72.13 -16.02
C GLU A 13 -60.22 -71.10 -14.97
N PHE A 14 -60.88 -70.98 -13.82
CA PHE A 14 -60.50 -70.13 -12.72
C PHE A 14 -59.16 -70.53 -12.13
N LYS A 15 -58.87 -71.84 -11.98
CA LYS A 15 -57.60 -72.40 -11.56
C LYS A 15 -56.49 -72.11 -12.60
N LYS A 16 -56.82 -72.22 -13.90
CA LYS A 16 -55.87 -72.00 -14.99
C LYS A 16 -55.50 -70.51 -15.11
N THR A 17 -56.49 -69.63 -14.95
CA THR A 17 -56.31 -68.18 -14.96
C THR A 17 -55.52 -67.69 -13.73
N SER A 18 -55.80 -68.27 -12.55
CA SER A 18 -55.07 -67.94 -11.33
C SER A 18 -53.56 -68.40 -11.37
N HIS A 19 -53.32 -69.55 -12.00
CA HIS A 19 -51.99 -70.08 -12.18
C HIS A 19 -51.15 -69.23 -13.17
N GLN A 20 -51.75 -68.79 -14.25
CA GLN A 20 -51.13 -67.90 -15.22
C GLN A 20 -50.88 -66.47 -14.63
N LEU A 21 -51.83 -65.96 -13.83
CA LEU A 21 -51.64 -64.71 -13.13
C LEU A 21 -50.51 -64.77 -12.11
N ARG A 22 -50.39 -65.84 -11.35
CA ARG A 22 -49.37 -66.12 -10.38
C ARG A 22 -47.98 -66.23 -11.06
N GLN A 23 -47.90 -66.90 -12.21
CA GLN A 23 -46.71 -67.00 -13.00
C GLN A 23 -46.21 -65.64 -13.54
N ARG A 24 -47.17 -64.80 -14.02
CA ARG A 24 -46.81 -63.44 -14.48
C ARG A 24 -46.37 -62.54 -13.34
N ILE A 25 -46.95 -62.66 -12.16
CA ILE A 25 -46.53 -61.91 -10.97
C ILE A 25 -45.16 -62.38 -10.53
N LEU A 26 -44.87 -63.69 -10.46
CA LEU A 26 -43.61 -64.23 -10.12
C LEU A 26 -42.49 -63.86 -11.13
N PHE A 27 -42.83 -63.87 -12.45
CA PHE A 27 -41.90 -63.42 -13.47
C PHE A 27 -41.56 -61.93 -13.34
N ARG A 28 -42.52 -61.07 -13.10
CA ARG A 28 -42.30 -59.63 -12.85
C ARG A 28 -41.49 -59.37 -11.58
N ALA A 29 -41.80 -60.15 -10.54
CA ALA A 29 -41.01 -60.06 -9.29
C ALA A 29 -39.58 -60.52 -9.48
N LEU A 30 -39.35 -61.58 -10.26
CA LEU A 30 -38.01 -62.03 -10.60
C LEU A 30 -37.25 -61.00 -11.42
N VAL A 31 -37.87 -60.43 -12.44
CA VAL A 31 -37.29 -59.36 -13.25
C VAL A 31 -36.93 -58.14 -12.39
N ALA A 32 -37.83 -57.73 -11.50
CA ALA A 32 -37.61 -56.62 -10.58
C ALA A 32 -36.44 -56.95 -9.60
N ALA A 33 -36.38 -58.20 -9.09
CA ALA A 33 -35.30 -58.65 -8.21
C ALA A 33 -33.94 -58.66 -8.94
N VAL A 34 -33.92 -59.18 -10.18
CA VAL A 34 -32.70 -59.17 -11.00
C VAL A 34 -32.23 -57.74 -11.28
N LEU A 35 -33.15 -56.86 -11.65
CA LEU A 35 -32.85 -55.43 -11.86
C LEU A 35 -32.29 -54.76 -10.61
N ALA A 36 -32.89 -55.03 -9.45
CA ALA A 36 -32.39 -54.55 -8.17
C ALA A 36 -30.98 -55.07 -7.84
N CYS A 37 -30.71 -56.36 -8.08
CA CYS A 37 -29.39 -56.95 -7.90
C CYS A 37 -28.35 -56.33 -8.84
N VAL A 38 -28.71 -56.09 -10.11
CA VAL A 38 -27.77 -55.38 -11.07
C VAL A 38 -27.48 -53.96 -10.61
N LEU A 39 -28.49 -53.19 -10.18
CA LEU A 39 -28.30 -51.85 -9.67
C LEU A 39 -27.44 -51.83 -8.41
N LEU A 40 -27.64 -52.76 -7.48
CA LEU A 40 -26.81 -52.93 -6.29
C LEU A 40 -25.37 -53.33 -6.67
N GLY A 41 -25.23 -54.19 -7.67
CA GLY A 41 -23.90 -54.57 -8.19
C GLY A 41 -23.14 -53.37 -8.76
N VAL A 42 -23.80 -52.53 -9.58
CA VAL A 42 -23.23 -51.29 -10.11
C VAL A 42 -22.85 -50.33 -8.98
N LEU A 43 -23.68 -50.22 -7.96
CA LEU A 43 -23.40 -49.41 -6.79
C LEU A 43 -22.19 -49.93 -6.02
N GLY A 44 -22.13 -51.26 -5.83
CA GLY A 44 -20.99 -51.94 -5.17
C GLY A 44 -19.68 -51.73 -5.91
N VAL A 45 -19.67 -51.89 -7.23
CA VAL A 45 -18.50 -51.63 -8.08
C VAL A 45 -18.09 -50.14 -8.00
N ARG A 46 -19.04 -49.23 -8.01
CA ARG A 46 -18.78 -47.80 -7.87
C ARG A 46 -18.20 -47.47 -6.50
N LEU A 47 -18.71 -48.06 -5.44
CA LEU A 47 -18.19 -47.88 -4.09
C LEU A 47 -16.77 -48.42 -3.94
N TRP A 48 -16.52 -49.59 -4.47
CA TRP A 48 -15.18 -50.16 -4.50
C TRP A 48 -14.19 -49.28 -5.27
N TYR A 49 -14.59 -48.79 -6.45
CA TYR A 49 -13.77 -47.90 -7.24
C TYR A 49 -13.42 -46.60 -6.46
N LEU A 50 -14.39 -46.01 -5.77
CA LEU A 50 -14.17 -44.77 -5.00
C LEU A 50 -13.33 -45.00 -3.74
N GLN A 51 -13.58 -46.13 -3.04
CA GLN A 51 -12.94 -46.38 -1.73
C GLN A 51 -11.58 -47.10 -1.84
N VAL A 52 -11.32 -47.84 -2.92
CA VAL A 52 -10.07 -48.56 -3.10
C VAL A 52 -9.20 -47.93 -4.18
N VAL A 53 -9.72 -47.75 -5.40
CA VAL A 53 -8.92 -47.28 -6.53
C VAL A 53 -8.60 -45.77 -6.42
N ARG A 54 -9.58 -44.99 -5.93
CA ARG A 54 -9.42 -43.54 -5.78
C ARG A 54 -9.15 -43.08 -4.35
N TYR A 55 -8.86 -44.00 -3.43
CA TYR A 55 -8.67 -43.72 -2.00
C TYR A 55 -7.61 -42.66 -1.77
N GLU A 56 -6.42 -42.82 -2.32
CA GLU A 56 -5.30 -41.88 -2.11
C GLU A 56 -5.67 -40.45 -2.56
N GLY A 57 -6.34 -40.33 -3.71
CA GLY A 57 -6.75 -39.02 -4.23
C GLY A 57 -7.83 -38.33 -3.40
N PHE A 58 -8.74 -39.11 -2.79
CA PHE A 58 -9.76 -38.55 -1.91
C PHE A 58 -9.24 -38.32 -0.49
N ALA A 59 -8.35 -39.17 0.01
CA ALA A 59 -7.66 -38.96 1.28
C ALA A 59 -6.83 -37.67 1.25
N ALA A 60 -6.02 -37.47 0.19
CA ALA A 60 -5.25 -36.25 0.02
C ALA A 60 -6.12 -34.99 -0.04
N ARG A 61 -7.27 -35.03 -0.72
CA ARG A 61 -8.24 -33.92 -0.75
C ARG A 61 -8.91 -33.68 0.61
N ALA A 62 -9.23 -34.75 1.33
CA ALA A 62 -9.80 -34.66 2.68
C ALA A 62 -8.78 -34.02 3.65
N ASP A 63 -7.51 -34.40 3.56
CA ASP A 63 -6.44 -33.82 4.35
C ASP A 63 -6.19 -32.35 3.98
N GLN A 64 -6.19 -32.00 2.69
CA GLN A 64 -6.09 -30.60 2.24
C GLN A 64 -7.28 -29.74 2.72
N ASN A 65 -8.48 -30.29 2.76
CA ASN A 65 -9.67 -29.57 3.26
C ASN A 65 -9.69 -29.45 4.80
N ARG A 66 -8.90 -30.25 5.49
CA ARG A 66 -8.81 -30.28 6.95
C ARG A 66 -7.74 -29.36 7.51
N ILE A 67 -6.78 -28.97 6.67
CA ILE A 67 -5.66 -28.09 7.06
C ILE A 67 -5.89 -26.70 6.49
N ALA A 68 -5.97 -25.70 7.35
CA ALA A 68 -5.97 -24.30 6.98
C ALA A 68 -4.61 -23.67 7.30
N VAL A 69 -4.10 -22.88 6.38
CA VAL A 69 -2.85 -22.11 6.55
C VAL A 69 -3.20 -20.68 6.92
N ILE A 70 -2.93 -20.30 8.15
CA ILE A 70 -3.18 -18.96 8.69
C ILE A 70 -1.87 -18.18 8.66
N PRO A 71 -1.78 -17.08 7.91
CA PRO A 71 -0.60 -16.23 7.92
C PRO A 71 -0.52 -15.44 9.23
N ILE A 72 0.67 -15.38 9.82
CA ILE A 72 0.95 -14.55 11.00
C ILE A 72 1.74 -13.32 10.52
N THR A 73 1.10 -12.15 10.52
CA THR A 73 1.72 -10.92 10.06
C THR A 73 2.85 -10.48 10.98
N PRO A 74 4.01 -10.09 10.44
CA PRO A 74 5.11 -9.59 11.25
C PRO A 74 4.83 -8.21 11.82
N ARG A 75 5.46 -7.88 12.95
CA ARG A 75 5.51 -6.51 13.44
C ARG A 75 6.43 -5.70 12.53
N ARG A 76 5.93 -4.58 11.99
CA ARG A 76 6.71 -3.68 11.15
C ARG A 76 7.83 -3.00 11.96
N GLY A 77 9.00 -2.80 11.38
CA GLY A 77 10.12 -2.08 12.01
C GLY A 77 9.74 -0.66 12.40
N GLU A 78 10.31 -0.17 13.49
CA GLU A 78 10.12 1.21 13.93
C GLU A 78 11.03 2.15 13.14
N ILE A 79 10.65 3.42 13.05
CA ILE A 79 11.49 4.46 12.47
C ILE A 79 11.80 5.45 13.59
N LEU A 80 13.08 5.67 13.79
CA LEU A 80 13.62 6.54 14.85
C LEU A 80 14.41 7.69 14.19
N ASP A 81 14.45 8.82 14.86
CA ASP A 81 15.37 9.91 14.51
C ASP A 81 16.81 9.57 14.93
N ARG A 82 17.75 10.47 14.70
CA ARG A 82 19.17 10.30 15.07
C ARG A 82 19.40 10.14 16.56
N ASN A 83 18.52 10.69 17.39
CA ASN A 83 18.61 10.70 18.85
C ASN A 83 17.87 9.52 19.48
N GLY A 84 17.12 8.73 18.68
CA GLY A 84 16.31 7.60 19.14
C GLY A 84 14.86 7.97 19.44
N GLU A 85 14.42 9.21 19.12
CA GLU A 85 13.04 9.61 19.22
C GLU A 85 12.18 8.88 18.18
N VAL A 86 11.00 8.42 18.63
CA VAL A 86 10.11 7.61 17.80
C VAL A 86 9.37 8.48 16.77
N LEU A 87 9.62 8.20 15.49
CA LEU A 87 8.95 8.84 14.36
C LEU A 87 7.79 7.99 13.83
N ALA A 88 7.94 6.68 13.84
CA ALA A 88 6.87 5.75 13.47
C ALA A 88 7.01 4.46 14.27
N ARG A 89 5.89 4.02 14.87
CA ARG A 89 5.81 2.79 15.67
C ARG A 89 4.56 1.98 15.34
N ASN A 90 4.43 0.83 15.99
CA ASN A 90 3.21 0.04 15.89
C ASN A 90 2.62 -0.11 17.29
N TYR A 91 1.31 0.04 17.38
CA TYR A 91 0.56 -0.28 18.60
C TYR A 91 -0.41 -1.44 18.33
N ARG A 92 -0.84 -2.10 19.38
CA ARG A 92 -1.91 -3.09 19.27
C ARG A 92 -3.24 -2.36 19.14
N ASP A 93 -3.94 -2.66 18.08
CA ASP A 93 -5.33 -2.24 17.89
C ASP A 93 -6.23 -3.47 17.95
N TYR A 94 -7.28 -3.38 18.74
CA TYR A 94 -8.31 -4.40 18.78
C TYR A 94 -9.38 -4.08 17.75
N THR A 95 -9.63 -5.06 16.89
CA THR A 95 -10.62 -4.94 15.84
C THR A 95 -11.69 -6.01 15.99
N LEU A 96 -12.95 -5.60 15.83
CA LEU A 96 -14.06 -6.53 15.68
C LEU A 96 -14.32 -6.77 14.19
N SER A 97 -14.40 -8.03 13.81
CA SER A 97 -14.80 -8.47 12.48
C SER A 97 -15.93 -9.47 12.60
N ALA A 98 -16.73 -9.62 11.55
CA ALA A 98 -17.77 -10.62 11.51
C ALA A 98 -17.80 -11.34 10.18
N VAL A 99 -18.14 -12.63 10.20
CA VAL A 99 -18.41 -13.44 9.02
C VAL A 99 -19.94 -13.60 8.89
N PRO A 100 -20.59 -12.94 7.91
CA PRO A 100 -22.05 -12.92 7.82
C PRO A 100 -22.70 -14.31 7.74
N ALA A 101 -22.05 -15.29 7.10
CA ALA A 101 -22.53 -16.66 7.02
C ALA A 101 -22.50 -17.42 8.34
N SER A 102 -21.72 -16.96 9.31
CA SER A 102 -21.55 -17.59 10.64
C SER A 102 -22.34 -16.90 11.74
N LEU A 103 -23.03 -15.80 11.43
CA LEU A 103 -23.93 -15.14 12.36
C LEU A 103 -25.14 -16.02 12.61
N GLY A 104 -25.48 -16.21 13.87
CA GLY A 104 -26.69 -16.98 14.27
C GLY A 104 -28.00 -16.19 14.20
N GLU A 105 -27.94 -14.91 13.77
CA GLU A 105 -29.03 -13.94 13.80
C GLU A 105 -28.91 -12.94 12.64
N PRO A 106 -29.97 -12.15 12.34
CA PRO A 106 -29.90 -11.08 11.35
C PRO A 106 -28.82 -10.05 11.68
N VAL A 107 -28.22 -9.44 10.63
CA VAL A 107 -27.13 -8.47 10.78
C VAL A 107 -27.52 -7.28 11.67
N ASP A 108 -28.75 -6.81 11.56
CA ASP A 108 -29.23 -5.67 12.35
C ASP A 108 -29.31 -5.99 13.85
N ASP A 109 -29.84 -7.17 14.18
CA ASP A 109 -29.97 -7.63 15.58
C ASP A 109 -28.59 -7.85 16.21
N MET A 110 -27.65 -8.42 15.43
CA MET A 110 -26.24 -8.56 15.85
C MET A 110 -25.60 -7.20 16.12
N LEU A 111 -25.79 -6.21 15.23
CA LEU A 111 -25.25 -4.86 15.39
C LEU A 111 -25.80 -4.15 16.63
N ASP A 112 -27.06 -4.36 16.97
CA ASP A 112 -27.65 -3.77 18.16
C ASP A 112 -27.11 -4.42 19.43
N ARG A 113 -27.02 -5.74 19.48
CA ARG A 113 -26.45 -6.47 20.61
C ARG A 113 -24.97 -6.22 20.83
N VAL A 114 -24.17 -6.14 19.76
CA VAL A 114 -22.75 -5.75 19.85
C VAL A 114 -22.65 -4.32 20.35
N GLY A 115 -23.58 -3.45 19.92
CA GLY A 115 -23.65 -2.04 20.35
C GLY A 115 -23.92 -1.84 21.83
N GLU A 116 -24.43 -2.86 22.55
CA GLU A 116 -24.57 -2.83 24.01
C GLU A 116 -23.24 -3.01 24.77
N LEU A 117 -22.26 -3.66 24.12
CA LEU A 117 -20.95 -3.96 24.71
C LEU A 117 -19.84 -3.05 24.21
N VAL A 118 -19.97 -2.59 22.96
CA VAL A 118 -18.95 -1.80 22.26
C VAL A 118 -19.63 -0.64 21.56
N GLU A 119 -19.12 0.58 21.73
CA GLU A 119 -19.72 1.75 21.10
C GLU A 119 -19.60 1.67 19.55
N LEU A 120 -20.70 1.41 18.87
CA LEU A 120 -20.79 1.37 17.41
C LEU A 120 -21.34 2.69 16.86
N SER A 121 -20.48 3.47 16.20
CA SER A 121 -20.91 4.72 15.57
C SER A 121 -21.91 4.44 14.43
N PRO A 122 -22.80 5.40 14.10
CA PRO A 122 -23.69 5.29 12.93
C PRO A 122 -22.90 5.09 11.60
N ARG A 123 -21.65 5.55 11.55
CA ARG A 123 -20.75 5.38 10.40
C ARG A 123 -20.26 3.92 10.30
N ASP A 124 -19.87 3.30 11.43
CA ASP A 124 -19.43 1.90 11.45
C ASP A 124 -20.56 0.96 11.02
N ARG A 125 -21.76 1.17 11.56
CA ARG A 125 -22.95 0.39 11.19
C ARG A 125 -23.26 0.50 9.68
N ARG A 126 -23.26 1.70 9.10
CA ARG A 126 -23.47 1.90 7.65
C ARG A 126 -22.38 1.25 6.82
N ARG A 127 -21.12 1.45 7.18
CA ARG A 127 -19.97 0.86 6.49
C ARG A 127 -20.02 -0.67 6.51
N PHE A 128 -20.33 -1.25 7.66
CA PHE A 128 -20.46 -2.70 7.79
C PHE A 128 -21.56 -3.25 6.87
N LYS A 129 -22.77 -2.68 6.90
CA LYS A 129 -23.88 -3.09 6.05
C LYS A 129 -23.55 -2.98 4.55
N GLN A 130 -22.89 -1.90 4.13
CA GLN A 130 -22.44 -1.74 2.74
C GLN A 130 -21.44 -2.82 2.35
N ASN A 131 -20.46 -3.11 3.21
CA ASN A 131 -19.47 -4.14 2.95
C ASN A 131 -20.10 -5.54 2.91
N VAL A 132 -21.09 -5.84 3.77
CA VAL A 132 -21.85 -7.10 3.71
C VAL A 132 -22.56 -7.25 2.37
N ALA A 133 -23.13 -6.17 1.83
CA ALA A 133 -23.84 -6.20 0.54
C ALA A 133 -22.89 -6.37 -0.67
N GLN A 134 -21.65 -5.94 -0.56
CA GLN A 134 -20.65 -5.92 -1.66
C GLN A 134 -19.72 -7.13 -1.67
N ASN A 135 -19.59 -7.85 -0.56
CA ASN A 135 -18.65 -8.96 -0.42
C ASN A 135 -19.36 -10.31 -0.28
N SER A 136 -18.58 -11.38 -0.42
CA SER A 136 -19.08 -12.73 -0.15
C SER A 136 -19.52 -12.86 1.32
N ARG A 137 -20.67 -13.52 1.55
CA ARG A 137 -21.17 -13.81 2.89
C ARG A 137 -20.21 -14.64 3.76
N TYR A 138 -19.25 -15.30 3.15
CA TYR A 138 -18.21 -16.10 3.85
C TYR A 138 -16.92 -15.28 4.13
N SER A 139 -16.84 -14.06 3.66
CA SER A 139 -15.71 -13.19 3.92
C SER A 139 -15.77 -12.58 5.32
N GLU A 140 -14.62 -12.46 5.96
CA GLU A 140 -14.50 -11.70 7.19
C GLU A 140 -14.61 -10.20 6.89
N ILE A 141 -15.57 -9.53 7.51
CA ILE A 141 -15.88 -8.12 7.29
C ILE A 141 -15.58 -7.33 8.56
N LEU A 142 -14.78 -6.26 8.43
CA LEU A 142 -14.46 -5.36 9.53
C LEU A 142 -15.73 -4.65 10.02
N LEU A 143 -16.04 -4.83 11.30
CA LEU A 143 -17.14 -4.16 11.99
C LEU A 143 -16.66 -2.83 12.61
N ARG A 144 -15.66 -2.90 13.49
CA ARG A 144 -15.04 -1.74 14.13
C ARG A 144 -13.55 -1.98 14.37
N ASN A 145 -12.76 -0.94 14.25
CA ASN A 145 -11.36 -0.86 14.65
C ASN A 145 -11.22 0.09 15.86
N ASN A 146 -10.04 0.12 16.44
CA ASN A 146 -9.69 1.04 17.53
C ASN A 146 -10.55 0.84 18.79
N LEU A 147 -10.77 -0.42 19.20
CA LEU A 147 -11.41 -0.70 20.46
C LEU A 147 -10.44 -0.36 21.62
N SER A 148 -10.97 0.23 22.66
CA SER A 148 -10.20 0.39 23.91
C SER A 148 -9.89 -0.98 24.53
N ASP A 149 -8.89 -1.03 25.40
CA ASP A 149 -8.57 -2.25 26.15
C ASP A 149 -9.78 -2.75 26.96
N ASP A 150 -10.55 -1.83 27.54
CA ASP A 150 -11.77 -2.15 28.28
C ASP A 150 -12.85 -2.75 27.38
N GLU A 151 -13.14 -2.15 26.23
CA GLU A 151 -14.11 -2.68 25.26
C GLU A 151 -13.67 -4.05 24.74
N ALA A 152 -12.37 -4.22 24.46
CA ALA A 152 -11.81 -5.49 24.03
C ALA A 152 -11.93 -6.58 25.10
N ALA A 153 -11.65 -6.25 26.36
CA ALA A 153 -11.81 -7.15 27.49
C ALA A 153 -13.28 -7.51 27.72
N TRP A 154 -14.18 -6.52 27.68
CA TRP A 154 -15.63 -6.73 27.80
C TRP A 154 -16.15 -7.64 26.71
N PHE A 155 -15.84 -7.35 25.46
CA PHE A 155 -16.25 -8.19 24.32
C PHE A 155 -15.66 -9.60 24.45
N SER A 156 -14.39 -9.74 24.78
CA SER A 156 -13.73 -11.05 24.93
C SER A 156 -14.43 -11.93 25.96
N ALA A 157 -14.83 -11.35 27.10
CA ALA A 157 -15.56 -12.07 28.15
C ALA A 157 -16.97 -12.55 27.68
N HIS A 158 -17.57 -11.87 26.68
CA HIS A 158 -18.90 -12.16 26.19
C HIS A 158 -18.91 -12.76 24.77
N ALA A 159 -17.73 -13.01 24.17
CA ALA A 159 -17.58 -13.48 22.78
C ALA A 159 -18.40 -14.75 22.47
N PHE A 160 -18.61 -15.62 23.47
CA PHE A 160 -19.44 -16.84 23.34
C PHE A 160 -20.91 -16.56 22.95
N LYS A 161 -21.40 -15.34 23.21
CA LYS A 161 -22.77 -14.91 22.87
C LYS A 161 -22.90 -14.43 21.41
N PHE A 162 -21.77 -14.22 20.70
CA PHE A 162 -21.72 -13.64 19.36
C PHE A 162 -21.05 -14.59 18.36
N PRO A 163 -21.73 -15.70 17.99
CA PRO A 163 -21.17 -16.59 16.98
C PRO A 163 -20.94 -15.83 15.66
N GLY A 164 -19.78 -16.03 15.04
CA GLY A 164 -19.40 -15.36 13.80
C GLY A 164 -18.83 -13.96 13.95
N VAL A 165 -18.75 -13.40 15.17
CA VAL A 165 -18.02 -12.16 15.48
C VAL A 165 -16.72 -12.51 16.19
N THR A 166 -15.61 -11.97 15.71
CA THR A 166 -14.27 -12.25 16.22
C THR A 166 -13.57 -10.96 16.64
N LEU A 167 -12.94 -11.00 17.82
CA LEU A 167 -12.02 -9.96 18.28
C LEU A 167 -10.60 -10.36 17.90
N GLN A 168 -9.92 -9.50 17.16
CA GLN A 168 -8.53 -9.72 16.76
C GLN A 168 -7.67 -8.56 17.20
N ALA A 169 -6.51 -8.85 17.79
CA ALA A 169 -5.47 -7.87 18.02
C ALA A 169 -4.60 -7.79 16.77
N ARG A 170 -4.52 -6.60 16.18
CA ARG A 170 -3.68 -6.34 14.99
C ARG A 170 -2.66 -5.26 15.29
N TRP A 171 -1.50 -5.35 14.64
CA TRP A 171 -0.53 -4.27 14.69
C TRP A 171 -0.94 -3.17 13.71
N VAL A 172 -1.12 -1.95 14.23
CA VAL A 172 -1.45 -0.76 13.44
C VAL A 172 -0.29 0.21 13.52
N ARG A 173 0.05 0.82 12.38
CA ARG A 173 1.09 1.84 12.29
C ARG A 173 0.62 3.14 12.94
N GLU A 174 1.52 3.85 13.61
CA GLU A 174 1.28 5.16 14.19
C GLU A 174 2.47 6.08 13.92
N TYR A 175 2.17 7.32 13.63
CA TYR A 175 3.13 8.41 13.48
C TYR A 175 2.91 9.42 14.61
N PRO A 176 3.58 9.24 15.77
CA PRO A 176 3.29 10.00 16.99
C PRO A 176 3.66 11.49 16.87
N GLN A 177 4.48 11.85 15.86
CA GLN A 177 4.86 13.23 15.60
C GLN A 177 3.85 13.99 14.73
N GLY A 178 2.75 13.33 14.31
CA GLY A 178 1.71 13.93 13.46
C GLY A 178 2.27 14.38 12.10
N GLU A 179 2.06 15.65 11.76
CA GLU A 179 2.49 16.23 10.48
C GLU A 179 4.01 16.39 10.35
N ALA A 180 4.75 16.36 11.48
CA ALA A 180 6.18 16.55 11.46
C ALA A 180 6.90 15.44 10.70
N ALA A 181 7.79 15.83 9.79
CA ALA A 181 8.56 14.94 8.91
C ALA A 181 7.72 14.04 7.98
N ALA A 182 6.42 14.32 7.77
CA ALA A 182 5.53 13.47 6.99
C ALA A 182 6.02 13.20 5.57
N HIS A 183 6.66 14.19 4.93
CA HIS A 183 7.21 14.04 3.58
C HIS A 183 8.46 13.16 3.52
N VAL A 184 9.19 13.04 4.62
CA VAL A 184 10.33 12.11 4.76
C VAL A 184 9.81 10.71 5.07
N LEU A 185 9.00 10.60 6.13
CA LEU A 185 8.45 9.31 6.57
C LEU A 185 7.58 8.67 5.50
N GLY A 186 6.77 9.47 4.83
CA GLY A 186 5.69 8.99 4.01
C GLY A 186 4.59 8.37 4.87
N TYR A 187 3.93 7.36 4.34
CA TYR A 187 2.85 6.66 5.05
C TYR A 187 2.64 5.25 4.52
N VAL A 188 2.05 4.41 5.34
CA VAL A 188 1.50 3.13 4.91
C VAL A 188 0.04 3.30 4.50
N GLY A 189 -0.41 2.53 3.53
CA GLY A 189 -1.79 2.51 3.09
C GLY A 189 -2.21 1.15 2.60
N ARG A 190 -3.50 0.92 2.38
CA ARG A 190 -4.03 -0.36 1.91
C ARG A 190 -3.35 -0.82 0.63
N ILE A 191 -3.09 -2.13 0.54
CA ILE A 191 -2.54 -2.75 -0.67
C ILE A 191 -3.57 -2.60 -1.79
N SER A 192 -3.18 -1.91 -2.86
CA SER A 192 -3.99 -1.70 -4.07
C SER A 192 -3.73 -2.81 -5.09
N GLU A 193 -4.56 -2.90 -6.14
CA GLU A 193 -4.35 -3.85 -7.26
C GLU A 193 -2.97 -3.68 -7.90
N GLY A 194 -2.51 -2.44 -8.10
CA GLY A 194 -1.16 -2.18 -8.63
C GLY A 194 -0.04 -2.59 -7.67
N ASP A 195 -0.28 -2.57 -6.35
CA ASP A 195 0.68 -3.12 -5.39
C ASP A 195 0.69 -4.65 -5.45
N GLN A 196 -0.47 -5.29 -5.59
CA GLN A 196 -0.57 -6.74 -5.74
C GLN A 196 0.18 -7.23 -6.97
N GLN A 197 0.00 -6.58 -8.13
CA GLN A 197 0.73 -6.88 -9.35
C GLN A 197 2.25 -6.80 -9.14
N ARG A 198 2.75 -5.73 -8.50
CA ARG A 198 4.19 -5.62 -8.18
C ARG A 198 4.69 -6.72 -7.24
N LEU A 199 3.88 -7.10 -6.25
CA LEU A 199 4.22 -8.19 -5.34
C LEU A 199 4.26 -9.54 -6.07
N GLU A 200 3.40 -9.76 -7.05
CA GLU A 200 3.41 -10.93 -7.93
C GLU A 200 4.64 -10.95 -8.83
N GLU A 201 4.92 -9.85 -9.53
CA GLU A 201 6.09 -9.69 -10.40
C GLU A 201 7.42 -9.90 -9.64
N THR A 202 7.47 -9.49 -8.37
CA THR A 202 8.66 -9.64 -7.52
C THR A 202 8.69 -10.93 -6.69
N GLY A 203 7.68 -11.81 -6.84
CA GLY A 203 7.57 -13.06 -6.09
C GLY A 203 7.37 -12.89 -4.58
N GLN A 204 6.86 -11.73 -4.15
CA GLN A 204 6.68 -11.39 -2.74
C GLN A 204 5.28 -11.68 -2.20
N THR A 205 4.33 -12.12 -3.03
CA THR A 205 2.92 -12.35 -2.64
C THR A 205 2.79 -13.22 -1.40
N GLY A 206 3.63 -14.25 -1.25
CA GLY A 206 3.64 -15.13 -0.08
C GLY A 206 3.95 -14.40 1.23
N ASN A 207 4.89 -13.45 1.19
CA ASN A 207 5.33 -12.68 2.36
C ASN A 207 4.31 -11.62 2.79
N TYR A 208 3.35 -11.26 1.92
CA TYR A 208 2.31 -10.27 2.22
C TYR A 208 0.94 -10.89 2.51
N ARG A 209 0.86 -12.25 2.62
CA ARG A 209 -0.38 -12.91 3.04
C ARG A 209 -0.79 -12.42 4.42
N GLY A 210 -2.05 -11.99 4.56
CA GLY A 210 -2.58 -11.43 5.81
C GLY A 210 -2.19 -9.99 6.09
N THR A 211 -1.19 -9.42 5.40
CA THR A 211 -0.82 -8.00 5.50
C THR A 211 -1.82 -7.15 4.72
N GLN A 212 -2.33 -6.10 5.36
CA GLN A 212 -3.35 -5.23 4.75
C GLN A 212 -2.78 -3.91 4.22
N VAL A 213 -1.62 -3.49 4.71
CA VAL A 213 -1.00 -2.20 4.39
C VAL A 213 0.43 -2.37 3.89
N ILE A 214 0.84 -1.44 3.05
CA ILE A 214 2.19 -1.37 2.47
C ILE A 214 2.65 0.08 2.44
N GLY A 215 3.94 0.34 2.47
CA GLY A 215 4.51 1.69 2.31
C GLY A 215 4.16 2.30 0.95
N LYS A 216 3.59 3.49 0.96
CA LYS A 216 3.11 4.19 -0.24
C LYS A 216 4.03 5.30 -0.69
N LYS A 217 4.66 5.98 0.24
CA LYS A 217 5.54 7.15 0.01
C LYS A 217 6.69 7.15 1.02
N GLY A 218 7.71 7.97 0.75
CA GLY A 218 8.81 8.25 1.65
C GLY A 218 9.61 7.02 2.08
N ILE A 219 10.20 7.09 3.26
CA ILE A 219 10.99 6.00 3.88
C ILE A 219 10.16 4.72 4.01
N GLU A 220 8.88 4.85 4.35
CA GLU A 220 7.97 3.70 4.42
C GLU A 220 7.93 2.89 3.12
N LYS A 221 7.99 3.57 1.96
CA LYS A 221 8.02 2.90 0.65
C LYS A 221 9.42 2.44 0.26
N THR A 222 10.40 3.32 0.40
CA THR A 222 11.76 3.03 -0.05
C THR A 222 12.38 1.86 0.72
N TRP A 223 12.11 1.81 2.02
CA TRP A 223 12.62 0.77 2.92
C TRP A 223 11.57 -0.29 3.28
N GLU A 224 10.52 -0.42 2.46
CA GLU A 224 9.42 -1.37 2.67
C GLU A 224 9.91 -2.78 2.99
N LYS A 225 10.85 -3.30 2.19
CA LYS A 225 11.38 -4.66 2.34
C LYS A 225 12.06 -4.89 3.69
N THR A 226 12.72 -3.87 4.21
CA THR A 226 13.41 -3.91 5.52
C THR A 226 12.41 -3.76 6.67
N LEU A 227 11.48 -2.82 6.51
CA LEU A 227 10.49 -2.50 7.53
C LEU A 227 9.40 -3.57 7.69
N HIS A 228 9.00 -4.26 6.62
CA HIS A 228 7.90 -5.24 6.67
C HIS A 228 8.29 -6.49 7.47
N GLY A 229 9.49 -7.04 7.27
CA GLY A 229 9.93 -8.29 7.86
C GLY A 229 9.46 -9.53 7.08
N ARG A 230 9.27 -10.67 7.77
CA ARG A 230 8.86 -11.94 7.15
C ARG A 230 7.64 -12.50 7.84
N THR A 231 6.62 -12.80 7.05
CA THR A 231 5.36 -13.41 7.50
C THR A 231 5.60 -14.82 8.01
N GLY A 232 5.06 -15.13 9.19
CA GLY A 232 4.99 -16.45 9.74
C GLY A 232 3.78 -17.22 9.21
N ILE A 233 3.75 -18.51 9.49
CA ILE A 233 2.69 -19.43 9.04
C ILE A 233 2.27 -20.31 10.20
N GLU A 234 0.97 -20.45 10.41
CA GLU A 234 0.38 -21.41 11.32
C GLU A 234 -0.52 -22.35 10.53
N GLU A 235 -0.20 -23.64 10.56
CA GLU A 235 -1.04 -24.69 9.99
C GLU A 235 -1.96 -25.23 11.09
N VAL A 236 -3.24 -25.09 10.89
CA VAL A 236 -4.26 -25.53 11.83
C VAL A 236 -5.16 -26.58 11.23
N GLU A 237 -5.49 -27.59 12.00
CA GLU A 237 -6.55 -28.52 11.66
C GLU A 237 -7.89 -27.82 11.89
N VAL A 238 -8.77 -27.83 10.87
CA VAL A 238 -10.09 -27.21 10.96
C VAL A 238 -11.19 -28.28 10.91
N ALA A 239 -12.22 -28.05 11.71
CA ALA A 239 -13.47 -28.83 11.65
C ALA A 239 -14.22 -28.54 10.33
N ALA A 240 -15.24 -29.35 10.00
CA ALA A 240 -16.10 -29.12 8.83
C ALA A 240 -16.81 -27.74 8.85
N SER A 241 -16.93 -27.11 10.02
CA SER A 241 -17.43 -25.75 10.19
C SER A 241 -16.38 -24.66 9.94
N GLY A 242 -15.14 -25.02 9.60
CA GLY A 242 -14.02 -24.07 9.44
C GLY A 242 -13.39 -23.61 10.75
N ARG A 243 -13.87 -24.08 11.92
CA ARG A 243 -13.32 -23.72 13.22
C ARG A 243 -11.98 -24.44 13.47
N PRO A 244 -10.91 -23.73 13.89
CA PRO A 244 -9.66 -24.33 14.29
C PRO A 244 -9.85 -25.33 15.45
N VAL A 245 -9.26 -26.51 15.33
CA VAL A 245 -9.32 -27.59 16.32
C VAL A 245 -8.01 -27.71 17.07
N ARG A 246 -6.90 -27.73 16.33
CA ARG A 246 -5.54 -27.77 16.89
C ARG A 246 -4.51 -27.21 15.91
N THR A 247 -3.42 -26.66 16.43
CA THR A 247 -2.25 -26.27 15.65
C THR A 247 -1.41 -27.51 15.32
N LEU A 248 -1.09 -27.66 14.04
CA LEU A 248 -0.25 -28.75 13.51
C LEU A 248 1.21 -28.33 13.43
N SER A 249 1.46 -27.16 12.86
CA SER A 249 2.79 -26.57 12.78
C SER A 249 2.71 -25.06 12.91
N ARG A 250 3.82 -24.43 13.35
CA ARG A 250 3.92 -22.98 13.47
C ARG A 250 5.33 -22.51 13.17
N VAL A 251 5.42 -21.57 12.24
CA VAL A 251 6.63 -20.80 11.96
C VAL A 251 6.35 -19.37 12.37
N ASP A 252 7.03 -18.89 13.39
CA ASP A 252 6.83 -17.53 13.88
C ASP A 252 7.29 -16.47 12.86
N PRO A 253 6.63 -15.32 12.81
CA PRO A 253 7.01 -14.22 11.94
C PRO A 253 8.34 -13.60 12.42
N VAL A 254 9.14 -13.11 11.47
CA VAL A 254 10.33 -12.31 11.78
C VAL A 254 9.96 -10.84 11.67
N PRO A 255 10.02 -10.08 12.77
CA PRO A 255 9.74 -8.64 12.75
C PRO A 255 10.62 -7.90 11.75
N GLY A 256 10.10 -6.81 11.18
CA GLY A 256 10.91 -5.90 10.37
C GLY A 256 12.00 -5.23 11.19
N ALA A 257 13.11 -4.92 10.54
CA ALA A 257 14.20 -4.19 11.19
C ALA A 257 13.82 -2.72 11.37
N SER A 258 14.16 -2.16 12.53
CA SER A 258 14.00 -0.73 12.80
C SER A 258 15.05 0.09 12.06
N LEU A 259 14.67 1.29 11.63
CA LEU A 259 15.54 2.24 10.95
C LEU A 259 15.85 3.42 11.87
N ARG A 260 17.09 3.84 11.90
CA ARG A 260 17.50 5.10 12.51
C ARG A 260 17.87 6.06 11.38
N LEU A 261 17.15 7.19 11.30
CA LEU A 261 17.39 8.23 10.31
C LEU A 261 18.45 9.22 10.82
N SER A 262 19.10 9.91 9.90
CA SER A 262 19.97 11.05 10.22
C SER A 262 19.18 12.30 10.66
N LEU A 263 17.87 12.31 10.43
CA LEU A 263 16.95 13.39 10.77
C LEU A 263 16.95 13.67 12.27
N ASP A 264 17.00 14.96 12.65
CA ASP A 264 16.76 15.44 14.02
C ASP A 264 15.35 16.01 14.10
N ILE A 265 14.46 15.33 14.85
CA ILE A 265 13.04 15.73 14.90
C ILE A 265 12.82 17.08 15.59
N GLY A 266 13.71 17.47 16.51
CA GLY A 266 13.65 18.78 17.14
C GLY A 266 13.95 19.89 16.16
N LEU A 267 15.06 19.73 15.38
CA LEU A 267 15.42 20.65 14.31
C LEU A 267 14.34 20.69 13.21
N GLN A 268 13.80 19.53 12.83
CA GLN A 268 12.72 19.40 11.84
C GLN A 268 11.50 20.23 12.24
N LYS A 269 11.00 20.06 13.47
CA LYS A 269 9.83 20.80 13.99
C LYS A 269 10.10 22.30 14.06
N MET A 270 11.30 22.69 14.51
CA MET A 270 11.69 24.11 14.52
C MET A 270 11.66 24.69 13.10
N ALA A 271 12.24 23.99 12.15
CA ALA A 271 12.28 24.43 10.75
C ALA A 271 10.88 24.49 10.15
N GLU A 272 10.02 23.51 10.39
CA GLU A 272 8.61 23.50 9.92
C GLU A 272 7.81 24.66 10.48
N ALA A 273 8.00 25.01 11.75
CA ALA A 273 7.33 26.14 12.39
C ALA A 273 7.62 27.48 11.70
N LEU A 274 8.80 27.67 11.11
CA LEU A 274 9.18 28.85 10.35
C LEU A 274 8.38 29.01 9.04
N PHE A 275 7.75 27.96 8.56
CA PHE A 275 6.91 27.96 7.36
C PHE A 275 5.43 28.14 7.65
N THR A 276 5.02 28.38 8.90
CA THR A 276 3.60 28.57 9.23
C THR A 276 2.97 29.65 8.32
N GLY A 277 1.93 29.27 7.58
CA GLY A 277 1.24 30.12 6.60
C GLY A 277 2.04 30.41 5.31
N ARG A 278 3.13 29.69 5.06
CA ARG A 278 3.98 29.85 3.88
C ARG A 278 4.18 28.53 3.15
N ARG A 279 4.38 28.62 1.84
CA ARG A 279 4.81 27.47 1.01
C ARG A 279 6.31 27.54 0.81
N GLY A 280 6.98 26.38 0.92
CA GLY A 280 8.42 26.32 0.69
C GLY A 280 9.04 24.98 1.02
N ALA A 281 10.36 24.95 0.93
CA ALA A 281 11.18 23.81 1.25
C ALA A 281 12.45 24.25 1.99
N LEU A 282 12.93 23.41 2.90
CA LEU A 282 14.21 23.59 3.57
C LEU A 282 14.89 22.23 3.68
N VAL A 283 16.17 22.17 3.35
CA VAL A 283 17.00 20.99 3.60
C VAL A 283 18.26 21.44 4.36
N ALA A 284 18.48 20.87 5.54
CA ALA A 284 19.69 21.06 6.32
C ALA A 284 20.56 19.81 6.23
N ILE A 285 21.82 20.01 5.81
CA ILE A 285 22.76 18.93 5.57
C ILE A 285 24.00 19.17 6.43
N GLU A 286 24.51 18.12 7.07
CA GLU A 286 25.83 18.14 7.70
C GLU A 286 26.90 18.01 6.62
N PRO A 287 27.70 19.04 6.38
CA PRO A 287 28.63 19.06 5.24
C PRO A 287 29.72 17.99 5.31
N SER A 288 30.09 17.56 6.51
CA SER A 288 31.18 16.60 6.72
C SER A 288 30.76 15.14 6.43
N THR A 289 29.48 14.82 6.59
CA THR A 289 28.96 13.46 6.43
C THR A 289 28.00 13.30 5.28
N GLY A 290 27.34 14.41 4.87
CA GLY A 290 26.23 14.39 3.91
C GLY A 290 24.89 14.02 4.55
N GLU A 291 24.83 13.83 5.86
CA GLU A 291 23.60 13.50 6.57
C GLU A 291 22.57 14.61 6.48
N VAL A 292 21.33 14.25 6.17
CA VAL A 292 20.19 15.17 6.17
C VAL A 292 19.63 15.29 7.57
N LEU A 293 19.80 16.46 8.19
CA LEU A 293 19.37 16.74 9.57
C LEU A 293 17.91 17.23 9.63
N ALA A 294 17.47 17.98 8.62
CA ALA A 294 16.09 18.42 8.47
C ALA A 294 15.71 18.45 6.99
N PHE A 295 14.44 18.12 6.70
CA PHE A 295 13.91 18.04 5.35
C PHE A 295 12.45 18.47 5.34
N VAL A 296 12.23 19.75 5.11
CA VAL A 296 10.90 20.38 5.21
C VAL A 296 10.29 20.56 3.84
N SER A 297 9.03 20.17 3.73
CA SER A 297 8.13 20.55 2.64
C SER A 297 6.84 21.13 3.24
N ALA A 298 6.62 22.41 3.08
CA ALA A 298 5.48 23.10 3.66
C ALA A 298 4.46 23.55 2.59
N PRO A 299 3.16 23.46 2.88
CA PRO A 299 2.57 22.85 4.07
C PRO A 299 2.72 21.34 4.10
N SER A 300 2.56 20.74 5.28
CA SER A 300 2.63 19.29 5.51
C SER A 300 1.23 18.67 5.62
N PHE A 301 1.15 17.40 5.96
CA PHE A 301 -0.09 16.64 6.16
C PHE A 301 0.12 15.59 7.26
N ASP A 302 -0.97 15.16 7.89
CA ASP A 302 -0.89 14.07 8.88
C ASP A 302 -0.90 12.70 8.18
N PRO A 303 0.18 11.91 8.27
CA PRO A 303 0.28 10.57 7.67
C PRO A 303 -0.66 9.56 8.31
N ASN A 304 -1.12 9.78 9.56
CA ASN A 304 -2.07 8.91 10.24
C ASN A 304 -3.41 8.81 9.50
N LEU A 305 -3.80 9.84 8.73
CA LEU A 305 -5.03 9.84 7.94
C LEU A 305 -5.09 8.72 6.87
N PHE A 306 -3.94 8.19 6.45
CA PHE A 306 -3.84 7.22 5.35
C PHE A 306 -3.85 5.76 5.79
N ILE A 307 -3.57 5.46 7.05
CA ILE A 307 -3.36 4.10 7.57
C ILE A 307 -4.55 3.18 7.31
N ALA A 308 -5.74 3.61 7.69
CA ALA A 308 -6.98 2.84 7.49
C ALA A 308 -7.71 3.18 6.18
N GLY A 309 -7.09 4.02 5.34
CA GLY A 309 -7.68 4.66 4.18
C GLY A 309 -8.27 6.02 4.53
N ILE A 310 -7.87 7.05 3.78
CA ILE A 310 -8.31 8.42 3.98
C ILE A 310 -9.79 8.56 3.58
N ASP A 311 -10.55 9.30 4.37
CA ASP A 311 -11.93 9.62 4.04
C ASP A 311 -12.02 10.73 2.98
N VAL A 312 -13.19 10.85 2.34
CA VAL A 312 -13.41 11.77 1.22
C VAL A 312 -13.23 13.24 1.61
N GLU A 313 -13.59 13.62 2.84
CA GLU A 313 -13.47 15.01 3.30
C GLU A 313 -12.00 15.41 3.49
N ASN A 314 -11.23 14.60 4.22
CA ASN A 314 -9.80 14.83 4.42
C ASN A 314 -9.03 14.73 3.09
N TRP A 315 -9.41 13.77 2.22
CA TRP A 315 -8.82 13.69 0.88
C TRP A 315 -9.02 14.97 0.08
N ARG A 316 -10.24 15.52 0.05
CA ARG A 316 -10.53 16.79 -0.64
C ARG A 316 -9.74 17.95 -0.05
N LYS A 317 -9.67 18.07 1.28
CA LYS A 317 -8.88 19.10 1.94
C LYS A 317 -7.42 19.09 1.51
N LEU A 318 -6.83 17.91 1.33
CA LEU A 318 -5.43 17.77 0.93
C LEU A 318 -5.23 17.90 -0.60
N ASN A 319 -6.09 17.24 -1.39
CA ASN A 319 -5.94 17.18 -2.83
C ASN A 319 -6.34 18.46 -3.55
N ASP A 320 -7.42 19.10 -3.11
CA ASP A 320 -7.98 20.29 -3.75
C ASP A 320 -7.40 21.60 -3.16
N SER A 321 -6.52 21.48 -2.16
CA SER A 321 -5.84 22.62 -1.57
C SER A 321 -4.95 23.33 -2.59
N PRO A 322 -5.07 24.67 -2.76
CA PRO A 322 -4.19 25.46 -3.63
C PRO A 322 -2.74 25.44 -3.18
N ASP A 323 -2.49 25.05 -1.92
CA ASP A 323 -1.15 24.95 -1.35
C ASP A 323 -0.49 23.60 -1.58
N HIS A 324 -1.22 22.62 -2.16
CA HIS A 324 -0.71 21.29 -2.52
C HIS A 324 0.14 20.62 -1.43
N PRO A 325 -0.42 20.34 -0.25
CA PRO A 325 0.33 19.78 0.89
C PRO A 325 0.93 18.39 0.63
N LEU A 326 0.41 17.64 -0.35
CA LEU A 326 0.92 16.32 -0.70
C LEU A 326 2.19 16.34 -1.57
N ILE A 327 2.62 17.52 -2.04
CA ILE A 327 3.84 17.66 -2.86
C ILE A 327 5.07 17.68 -1.96
N ASN A 328 5.96 16.72 -2.15
CA ASN A 328 7.30 16.75 -1.56
C ASN A 328 8.18 17.74 -2.35
N ARG A 329 8.19 19.00 -1.90
CA ARG A 329 8.83 20.10 -2.62
C ARG A 329 10.33 19.95 -2.80
N PRO A 330 11.12 19.51 -1.81
CA PRO A 330 12.54 19.28 -1.99
C PRO A 330 12.87 18.24 -3.07
N LEU A 331 12.02 17.21 -3.25
CA LEU A 331 12.23 16.17 -4.25
C LEU A 331 11.66 16.50 -5.63
N TYR A 332 10.44 17.06 -5.66
CA TYR A 332 9.72 17.29 -6.93
C TYR A 332 9.83 18.72 -7.45
N GLY A 333 10.19 19.66 -6.59
CA GLY A 333 10.26 21.08 -6.95
C GLY A 333 11.40 21.35 -7.90
N THR A 334 11.10 21.97 -9.04
CA THR A 334 12.08 22.51 -9.98
C THR A 334 11.91 24.01 -10.01
N TYR A 335 12.69 24.71 -9.18
CA TYR A 335 12.59 26.15 -9.01
C TYR A 335 13.75 26.84 -9.74
N PRO A 336 13.55 28.08 -10.25
CA PRO A 336 14.66 28.91 -10.72
C PRO A 336 15.66 29.16 -9.60
N ILE A 337 16.91 28.75 -9.79
CA ILE A 337 17.96 28.82 -8.77
C ILE A 337 18.33 30.27 -8.40
N GLY A 338 18.15 31.22 -9.31
CA GLY A 338 18.41 32.64 -9.08
C GLY A 338 19.86 32.96 -8.73
N SER A 339 20.03 33.94 -7.83
CA SER A 339 21.35 34.44 -7.46
C SER A 339 22.22 33.48 -6.69
N THR A 340 21.69 32.37 -6.15
CA THR A 340 22.50 31.34 -5.50
C THR A 340 23.40 30.58 -6.48
N TYR A 341 23.16 30.71 -7.80
CA TYR A 341 24.02 30.17 -8.85
C TYR A 341 25.27 31.03 -9.14
N LYS A 342 25.24 32.33 -8.80
CA LYS A 342 26.32 33.30 -9.14
C LYS A 342 27.68 32.94 -8.60
N PRO A 343 27.87 32.46 -7.37
CA PRO A 343 29.18 32.03 -6.85
C PRO A 343 29.82 30.93 -7.71
N PHE A 344 29.01 29.97 -8.20
CA PHE A 344 29.51 28.90 -9.07
C PHE A 344 29.91 29.41 -10.45
N VAL A 345 29.16 30.38 -11.00
CA VAL A 345 29.54 31.05 -12.27
C VAL A 345 30.80 31.85 -12.10
N ALA A 346 30.99 32.54 -10.96
CA ALA A 346 32.22 33.25 -10.63
C ALA A 346 33.41 32.28 -10.59
N LEU A 347 33.25 31.16 -9.91
CA LEU A 347 34.28 30.09 -9.84
C LEU A 347 34.61 29.54 -11.23
N ALA A 348 33.63 29.28 -12.06
CA ALA A 348 33.80 28.83 -13.44
C ALA A 348 34.61 29.86 -14.27
N ALA A 349 34.35 31.17 -14.09
CA ALA A 349 35.07 32.21 -14.79
C ALA A 349 36.52 32.31 -14.37
N LEU A 350 36.84 32.11 -13.08
CA LEU A 350 38.21 32.07 -12.54
C LEU A 350 38.95 30.83 -13.05
N GLU A 351 38.36 29.62 -12.90
CA GLU A 351 39.01 28.37 -13.31
C GLU A 351 39.25 28.29 -14.82
N THR A 352 38.34 28.80 -15.63
CA THR A 352 38.52 28.87 -17.10
C THR A 352 39.40 30.00 -17.57
N GLY A 353 39.93 30.85 -16.63
CA GLY A 353 40.77 31.98 -16.94
C GLY A 353 40.08 33.09 -17.77
N LYS A 354 38.73 33.05 -17.88
CA LYS A 354 37.96 34.01 -18.68
C LYS A 354 37.89 35.38 -18.02
N ARG A 355 37.98 35.43 -16.68
CA ARG A 355 37.96 36.70 -15.94
C ARG A 355 38.71 36.54 -14.61
N LYS A 356 39.54 37.54 -14.25
CA LYS A 356 40.17 37.63 -12.93
C LYS A 356 39.21 38.28 -11.94
N ALA A 357 39.39 38.04 -10.66
CA ALA A 357 38.56 38.61 -9.60
C ALA A 357 38.58 40.16 -9.59
N THR A 358 39.70 40.76 -10.01
CA THR A 358 39.93 42.20 -10.06
C THR A 358 39.47 42.87 -11.35
N ASP A 359 39.09 42.10 -12.39
CA ASP A 359 38.65 42.64 -13.66
C ASP A 359 37.30 43.37 -13.50
N ARG A 360 37.25 44.60 -14.01
CA ARG A 360 36.06 45.45 -13.87
C ARG A 360 35.31 45.55 -15.18
N ILE A 361 33.99 45.52 -15.07
CA ILE A 361 33.09 45.84 -16.18
C ILE A 361 32.26 47.08 -15.84
N SER A 362 31.72 47.70 -16.85
CA SER A 362 30.65 48.73 -16.66
C SER A 362 29.32 48.01 -16.53
N ASP A 363 28.62 48.22 -15.43
CA ASP A 363 27.26 47.72 -15.19
C ASP A 363 26.26 48.90 -15.32
N PRO A 364 25.62 49.06 -16.50
CA PRO A 364 24.66 50.13 -16.76
C PRO A 364 23.23 49.72 -16.29
N GLY A 365 23.10 48.62 -15.54
CA GLY A 365 21.80 48.10 -15.07
C GLY A 365 21.18 47.06 -16.01
N TYR A 366 21.83 46.74 -17.11
CA TYR A 366 21.37 45.71 -18.07
C TYR A 366 22.51 45.12 -18.90
N PHE A 367 22.23 43.95 -19.44
CA PHE A 367 23.08 43.25 -20.42
C PHE A 367 22.25 42.96 -21.68
N GLU A 368 22.79 43.27 -22.85
CA GLU A 368 22.14 42.98 -24.13
C GLU A 368 22.69 41.73 -24.77
N PHE A 369 21.83 40.82 -25.13
CA PHE A 369 22.21 39.60 -25.82
C PHE A 369 21.07 39.13 -26.75
N GLY A 370 21.38 38.80 -27.98
CA GLY A 370 20.39 38.32 -28.97
C GLY A 370 19.23 39.28 -29.23
N GLY A 371 19.47 40.61 -29.12
CA GLY A 371 18.44 41.63 -29.30
C GLY A 371 17.50 41.86 -28.09
N GLN A 372 17.79 41.18 -26.97
CA GLN A 372 17.02 41.33 -25.74
C GLN A 372 17.86 41.99 -24.63
N ARG A 373 17.19 42.72 -23.73
CA ARG A 373 17.79 43.34 -22.55
C ARG A 373 17.45 42.56 -21.29
N PHE A 374 18.49 42.08 -20.60
CA PHE A 374 18.41 41.40 -19.31
C PHE A 374 18.82 42.39 -18.22
N ARG A 375 17.92 42.70 -17.30
CA ARG A 375 18.11 43.78 -16.31
C ARG A 375 18.55 43.23 -14.94
N ASN A 376 19.28 44.09 -14.19
CA ASN A 376 19.46 43.90 -12.76
C ASN A 376 18.09 43.95 -12.03
N ALA A 377 17.97 43.34 -10.87
CA ALA A 377 16.78 43.44 -10.02
C ALA A 377 16.50 44.92 -9.73
N GLY A 378 15.24 45.32 -9.90
CA GLY A 378 14.81 46.72 -9.73
C GLY A 378 15.47 47.70 -10.71
N GLY A 379 16.17 47.26 -11.76
CA GLY A 379 16.86 48.15 -12.71
C GLY A 379 18.08 48.87 -12.13
N ALA A 380 18.65 48.35 -11.03
CA ALA A 380 19.80 48.98 -10.35
C ALA A 380 21.02 49.09 -11.27
N VAL A 381 21.71 50.24 -11.21
CA VAL A 381 22.95 50.56 -11.93
C VAL A 381 24.11 50.53 -10.96
N TYR A 382 25.13 49.69 -11.20
CA TYR A 382 26.25 49.56 -10.27
C TYR A 382 27.58 50.16 -10.76
N GLY A 383 27.61 50.61 -12.02
CA GLY A 383 28.78 51.26 -12.62
C GLY A 383 30.00 50.32 -12.72
N SER A 384 31.18 50.81 -12.39
CA SER A 384 32.42 50.00 -12.44
C SER A 384 32.39 48.92 -11.36
N THR A 385 32.27 47.67 -11.76
CA THR A 385 32.02 46.52 -10.88
C THR A 385 33.02 45.39 -11.18
N ASP A 386 33.73 44.94 -10.16
CA ASP A 386 34.52 43.72 -10.17
C ASP A 386 33.73 42.51 -9.62
N MET A 387 34.33 41.34 -9.61
CA MET A 387 33.68 40.11 -9.21
C MET A 387 33.20 40.13 -7.75
N HIS A 388 34.02 40.66 -6.84
CA HIS A 388 33.64 40.79 -5.43
C HIS A 388 32.40 41.68 -5.26
N ARG A 389 32.46 42.90 -5.85
CA ARG A 389 31.34 43.83 -5.82
C ARG A 389 30.08 43.23 -6.48
N ALA A 390 30.25 42.50 -7.61
CA ALA A 390 29.17 41.86 -8.31
C ALA A 390 28.44 40.82 -7.43
N LEU A 391 29.17 40.05 -6.63
CA LEU A 391 28.60 39.11 -5.65
C LEU A 391 27.86 39.84 -4.53
N VAL A 392 28.50 40.87 -3.94
CA VAL A 392 27.94 41.67 -2.82
C VAL A 392 26.61 42.31 -3.19
N VAL A 393 26.56 42.97 -4.37
CA VAL A 393 25.37 43.67 -4.82
C VAL A 393 24.42 42.78 -5.67
N SER A 394 24.82 41.54 -5.88
CA SER A 394 24.08 40.56 -6.72
C SER A 394 23.85 41.08 -8.14
N SER A 395 24.85 41.72 -8.78
CA SER A 395 24.73 42.21 -10.15
C SER A 395 24.41 41.09 -11.14
N ALA A 396 23.22 41.11 -11.74
CA ALA A 396 22.86 40.16 -12.78
C ALA A 396 23.63 40.48 -14.10
N THR A 397 23.80 41.76 -14.41
CA THR A 397 24.55 42.24 -15.60
C THR A 397 25.98 41.65 -15.67
N TYR A 398 26.68 41.67 -14.52
CA TYR A 398 28.03 41.09 -14.43
C TYR A 398 28.00 39.59 -14.79
N PHE A 399 27.10 38.83 -14.20
CA PHE A 399 27.02 37.38 -14.40
C PHE A 399 26.46 36.99 -15.78
N TYR A 400 25.54 37.78 -16.34
CA TYR A 400 25.08 37.58 -17.70
C TYR A 400 26.21 37.75 -18.74
N SER A 401 27.12 38.69 -18.52
CA SER A 401 28.24 38.86 -19.42
C SER A 401 29.20 37.66 -19.45
N LEU A 402 29.29 36.90 -18.33
CA LEU A 402 30.11 35.69 -18.26
C LEU A 402 29.56 34.53 -19.08
N GLY A 403 28.25 34.49 -19.31
CA GLY A 403 27.60 33.40 -20.07
C GLY A 403 28.21 33.20 -21.47
N PRO A 404 28.21 34.22 -22.35
CA PRO A 404 28.84 34.14 -23.65
C PRO A 404 30.37 33.98 -23.60
N GLU A 405 31.06 34.56 -22.59
CA GLU A 405 32.53 34.47 -22.45
C GLU A 405 32.98 33.05 -22.12
N ILE A 406 32.30 32.35 -21.22
CA ILE A 406 32.58 30.95 -20.82
C ILE A 406 32.02 30.00 -21.88
N GLY A 407 30.83 30.26 -22.40
CA GLY A 407 30.05 29.37 -23.26
C GLY A 407 29.21 28.37 -22.47
N VAL A 408 28.03 28.07 -23.00
CA VAL A 408 27.02 27.25 -22.30
C VAL A 408 27.52 25.83 -22.01
N ASP A 409 28.24 25.20 -22.95
CA ASP A 409 28.72 23.82 -22.77
C ASP A 409 29.87 23.72 -21.77
N ASN A 410 30.80 24.68 -21.79
CA ASN A 410 31.87 24.75 -20.76
C ASN A 410 31.30 25.01 -19.37
N LEU A 411 30.27 25.88 -19.27
CA LEU A 411 29.60 26.14 -18.02
C LEU A 411 28.83 24.89 -17.53
N HIS A 412 28.19 24.17 -18.43
CA HIS A 412 27.52 22.91 -18.15
C HIS A 412 28.49 21.87 -17.59
N ASP A 413 29.66 21.66 -18.25
CA ASP A 413 30.62 20.65 -17.83
C ASP A 413 31.29 21.04 -16.50
N PHE A 414 31.50 22.31 -16.26
CA PHE A 414 32.00 22.79 -14.98
C PHE A 414 30.99 22.57 -13.84
N MET A 415 29.73 22.90 -14.07
CA MET A 415 28.64 22.79 -13.07
C MET A 415 28.31 21.35 -12.68
N LYS A 416 28.52 20.41 -13.60
CA LYS A 416 28.35 18.98 -13.31
C LYS A 416 29.16 18.49 -12.12
N GLN A 417 30.36 19.06 -11.91
CA GLN A 417 31.27 18.69 -10.82
C GLN A 417 30.66 18.98 -9.44
N PHE A 418 29.69 19.89 -9.36
CA PHE A 418 28.95 20.26 -8.14
C PHE A 418 27.62 19.51 -8.02
N GLY A 419 27.34 18.55 -8.90
CA GLY A 419 26.09 17.77 -8.87
C GLY A 419 24.90 18.45 -9.54
N PHE A 420 25.06 19.63 -10.15
CA PHE A 420 23.96 20.26 -10.90
C PHE A 420 23.48 19.37 -12.03
N GLY A 421 22.16 19.29 -12.21
CA GLY A 421 21.57 18.45 -13.25
C GLY A 421 21.66 16.95 -12.98
N GLN A 422 21.97 16.51 -11.78
CA GLN A 422 22.10 15.11 -11.36
C GLN A 422 21.19 14.83 -10.17
N ARG A 423 20.86 13.56 -9.95
CA ARG A 423 20.23 13.10 -8.72
C ARG A 423 21.27 13.04 -7.61
N THR A 424 20.89 13.44 -6.39
CA THR A 424 21.78 13.44 -5.24
C THR A 424 22.03 12.04 -4.69
N GLY A 425 21.14 11.09 -4.98
CA GLY A 425 21.17 9.74 -4.42
C GLY A 425 20.54 9.65 -3.04
N ILE A 426 19.76 10.65 -2.64
CA ILE A 426 18.95 10.55 -1.41
C ILE A 426 18.06 9.31 -1.48
N ASP A 427 17.96 8.59 -0.38
CA ASP A 427 17.19 7.35 -0.26
C ASP A 427 15.67 7.58 -0.12
N LEU A 428 15.15 8.55 -0.88
CA LEU A 428 13.74 8.85 -1.04
C LEU A 428 13.33 8.69 -2.51
N ASP A 429 12.19 8.06 -2.73
CA ASP A 429 11.66 7.82 -4.07
C ASP A 429 11.15 9.11 -4.71
N GLY A 430 11.42 9.28 -6.02
CA GLY A 430 10.85 10.34 -6.83
C GLY A 430 11.68 11.63 -6.93
N GLU A 431 12.94 11.63 -6.51
CA GLU A 431 13.83 12.78 -6.73
C GLU A 431 13.88 13.15 -8.21
N ARG A 432 13.59 14.41 -8.51
CA ARG A 432 13.72 14.97 -9.86
C ARG A 432 15.13 15.48 -10.11
N GLN A 433 15.68 15.06 -11.22
CA GLN A 433 16.89 15.66 -11.76
C GLN A 433 16.61 17.10 -12.18
N GLY A 434 17.42 18.06 -11.73
CA GLY A 434 17.34 19.45 -12.18
C GLY A 434 17.69 19.58 -13.66
N ILE A 435 17.43 20.77 -14.22
CA ILE A 435 17.82 21.10 -15.61
C ILE A 435 19.12 21.89 -15.57
N LEU A 436 20.19 21.31 -16.10
CA LEU A 436 21.44 22.00 -16.37
C LEU A 436 21.55 22.21 -17.90
N PRO A 437 21.38 23.46 -18.40
CA PRO A 437 21.34 23.72 -19.84
C PRO A 437 22.65 23.38 -20.54
N SER A 438 22.57 22.80 -21.74
CA SER A 438 23.64 22.62 -22.71
C SER A 438 23.08 22.77 -24.13
N THR A 439 23.94 22.83 -25.14
CA THR A 439 23.51 22.81 -26.53
C THR A 439 22.79 21.50 -26.86
N GLU A 440 23.25 20.37 -26.32
CA GLU A 440 22.64 19.07 -26.51
C GLU A 440 21.28 18.98 -25.81
N TRP A 441 21.19 19.39 -24.54
CA TRP A 441 19.92 19.46 -23.81
C TRP A 441 18.88 20.29 -24.59
N LYS A 442 19.32 21.45 -25.13
CA LYS A 442 18.42 22.32 -25.91
C LYS A 442 17.93 21.63 -27.18
N ARG A 443 18.81 20.93 -27.90
CA ARG A 443 18.41 20.14 -29.09
C ARG A 443 17.39 19.07 -28.75
N GLN A 444 17.60 18.35 -27.66
CA GLN A 444 16.67 17.29 -27.23
C GLN A 444 15.32 17.85 -26.75
N ALA A 445 15.34 18.90 -25.93
CA ALA A 445 14.13 19.50 -25.36
C ALA A 445 13.22 20.18 -26.40
N TYR A 446 13.83 20.73 -27.47
CA TYR A 446 13.13 21.46 -28.54
C TYR A 446 13.14 20.71 -29.89
N ARG A 447 13.48 19.43 -29.90
CA ARG A 447 13.32 18.59 -31.08
C ARG A 447 11.83 18.56 -31.46
N LYS A 448 11.46 19.17 -32.62
CA LYS A 448 10.12 19.00 -33.16
C LYS A 448 9.89 17.52 -33.37
N PRO A 449 8.72 16.94 -33.00
CA PRO A 449 8.39 15.60 -33.45
C PRO A 449 8.57 15.57 -34.96
N ALA A 450 9.29 14.58 -35.46
CA ALA A 450 9.32 14.35 -36.88
C ALA A 450 7.86 14.23 -37.32
N GLN A 451 7.45 15.05 -38.28
CA GLN A 451 6.14 14.91 -38.92
C GLN A 451 6.11 13.50 -39.50
N GLN A 452 5.29 12.64 -38.89
CA GLN A 452 4.89 11.37 -39.47
C GLN A 452 3.96 11.64 -40.65
#